data_a3b3529912a9fdc9143e7d3ff3ff80db
#
_entry.id   a3b3529912a9fdc9143e7d3ff3ff80db
#
_cell.length_a   1.000
_cell.length_b   1.000
_cell.length_c   1.000
_cell.angle_alpha   90.00
_cell.angle_beta   90.00
_cell.angle_gamma   90.00
#
_symmetry.space_group_name_H-M   'P 1'
#
loop_
_entity.id
_entity.type
_entity.pdbx_description
1 polymer ?
#
loop_
_entity_poly.entity_id
_entity_poly.type
_entity_poly.pdbx_seq_one_letter_code
_entity_poly.pdbx_strand_id
1 'polypeptide(L)' 'MIKVVDQNKFGVVSYIVGRECEIVELPKDGVVAQGSTAFVIECSKVFMYDEEANIWKQI' A
#
# COMPACT_ATOMS: atom_id res chain seq x y z
N MET A 1 0.09 -2.54 -12.45
CA MET A 1 -0.65 -1.26 -12.39
C MET A 1 -1.12 -1.02 -10.96
N ILE A 2 -0.92 0.17 -10.47
CA ILE A 2 -1.35 0.56 -9.12
C ILE A 2 -2.58 1.43 -9.23
N LYS A 3 -3.62 1.07 -8.48
CA LYS A 3 -4.89 1.79 -8.51
C LYS A 3 -5.33 2.14 -7.09
N VAL A 4 -5.77 3.37 -6.87
CA VAL A 4 -6.33 3.79 -5.59
C VAL A 4 -7.80 3.38 -5.54
N VAL A 5 -8.17 2.59 -4.54
CA VAL A 5 -9.54 2.12 -4.37
C VAL A 5 -10.30 3.00 -3.39
N ASP A 6 -9.64 3.41 -2.33
CA ASP A 6 -10.27 4.20 -1.30
C ASP A 6 -9.23 5.06 -0.60
N GLN A 7 -9.68 6.22 -0.11
CA GLN A 7 -8.81 7.13 0.63
C GLN A 7 -9.69 7.88 1.62
N ASN A 8 -9.36 7.78 2.90
CA ASN A 8 -10.13 8.47 3.91
C ASN A 8 -9.48 9.81 4.28
N LYS A 9 -10.18 10.59 5.12
CA LYS A 9 -9.72 11.92 5.53
C LYS A 9 -8.47 11.91 6.41
N PHE A 10 -8.08 10.75 6.92
CA PHE A 10 -6.89 10.61 7.77
C PHE A 10 -5.65 10.24 6.97
N GLY A 11 -5.77 10.14 5.66
CA GLY A 11 -4.64 9.81 4.80
C GLY A 11 -4.41 8.32 4.62
N VAL A 12 -5.29 7.47 5.15
CA VAL A 12 -5.20 6.02 4.94
C VAL A 12 -5.74 5.71 3.55
N VAL A 13 -4.92 5.05 2.75
CA VAL A 13 -5.24 4.76 1.35
C VAL A 13 -5.23 3.27 1.11
N SER A 14 -6.21 2.80 0.35
CA SER A 14 -6.25 1.40 -0.08
C SER A 14 -5.89 1.32 -1.55
N TYR A 15 -4.90 0.51 -1.86
CA TYR A 15 -4.42 0.32 -3.23
C TYR A 15 -4.72 -1.07 -3.72
N ILE A 16 -4.89 -1.19 -5.03
CA ILE A 16 -4.87 -2.47 -5.72
C ILE A 16 -3.65 -2.44 -6.64
N VAL A 17 -2.79 -3.45 -6.48
CA VAL A 17 -1.55 -3.56 -7.23
C VAL A 17 -1.64 -4.79 -8.12
N GLY A 18 -1.40 -4.61 -9.42
CA GLY A 18 -1.49 -5.70 -10.36
C GLY A 18 -0.39 -6.73 -10.21
N ARG A 19 0.82 -6.29 -9.94
CA ARG A 19 1.99 -7.17 -9.84
C ARG A 19 2.78 -6.91 -8.57
N GLU A 20 3.36 -7.97 -8.00
CA GLU A 20 4.13 -7.86 -6.78
C GLU A 20 5.32 -6.91 -6.91
N CYS A 21 5.98 -6.89 -8.05
CA CYS A 21 7.14 -6.02 -8.25
C CYS A 21 6.79 -4.53 -8.19
N GLU A 22 5.51 -4.18 -8.31
CA GLU A 22 5.07 -2.80 -8.24
C GLU A 22 4.97 -2.27 -6.82
N ILE A 23 5.11 -3.13 -5.82
CA ILE A 23 5.05 -2.72 -4.40
C ILE A 23 6.12 -1.66 -4.10
N VAL A 24 7.29 -1.77 -4.73
CA VAL A 24 8.38 -0.80 -4.50
C VAL A 24 8.05 0.60 -5.01
N GLU A 25 7.04 0.71 -5.87
CA GLU A 25 6.62 1.99 -6.43
C GLU A 25 5.55 2.68 -5.59
N LEU A 26 5.05 2.00 -4.54
CA LEU A 26 4.04 2.58 -3.67
C LEU A 26 4.61 3.76 -2.88
N PRO A 27 3.76 4.77 -2.59
CA PRO A 27 4.21 5.95 -1.83
C PRO A 27 4.75 5.58 -0.46
N LYS A 28 5.73 6.34 0.00
CA LYS A 28 6.36 6.20 1.32
C LYS A 28 6.66 7.58 1.87
N ASP A 29 7.43 7.63 2.95
CA ASP A 29 7.95 8.89 3.51
C ASP A 29 6.86 9.89 3.91
N GLY A 30 5.81 9.38 4.55
CA GLY A 30 4.75 10.23 5.05
C GLY A 30 3.71 10.65 4.03
N VAL A 31 3.81 10.13 2.80
CA VAL A 31 2.81 10.41 1.77
C VAL A 31 1.49 9.73 2.10
N VAL A 32 1.54 8.57 2.75
CA VAL A 32 0.35 7.84 3.20
C VAL A 32 0.43 7.61 4.69
N ALA A 33 -0.72 7.51 5.33
CA ALA A 33 -0.79 7.27 6.77
C ALA A 33 -0.55 5.80 7.10
N GLN A 34 -0.19 5.55 8.36
CA GLN A 34 -0.05 4.19 8.85
C GLN A 34 -1.38 3.45 8.73
N GLY A 35 -1.33 2.20 8.33
CA GLY A 35 -2.51 1.38 8.13
C GLY A 35 -3.02 1.38 6.70
N SER A 36 -2.36 2.13 5.80
CA SER A 36 -2.68 2.03 4.38
C SER A 36 -2.41 0.62 3.88
N THR A 37 -3.23 0.14 2.97
CA THR A 37 -3.15 -1.23 2.49
C THR A 37 -2.89 -1.30 1.00
N ALA A 38 -2.23 -2.37 0.56
CA ALA A 38 -2.02 -2.66 -0.84
C ALA A 38 -2.32 -4.13 -1.08
N PHE A 39 -3.26 -4.40 -1.97
CA PHE A 39 -3.68 -5.75 -2.30
C PHE A 39 -3.06 -6.13 -3.64
N VAL A 40 -2.18 -7.13 -3.63
CA VAL A 40 -1.51 -7.59 -4.86
C VAL A 40 -2.32 -8.72 -5.47
N ILE A 41 -2.84 -8.49 -6.67
CA ILE A 41 -3.71 -9.46 -7.33
C ILE A 41 -2.92 -10.66 -7.86
N GLU A 42 -1.76 -10.42 -8.43
CA GLU A 42 -0.97 -11.47 -9.09
C GLU A 42 -0.68 -12.66 -8.19
N CYS A 43 -0.35 -12.40 -6.93
CA CYS A 43 0.02 -13.46 -5.99
C CYS A 43 -0.89 -13.53 -4.76
N SER A 44 -2.00 -12.79 -4.78
CA SER A 44 -2.98 -12.75 -3.69
C SER A 44 -2.36 -12.42 -2.34
N LYS A 45 -1.47 -11.44 -2.33
CA LYS A 45 -0.82 -10.96 -1.10
C LYS A 45 -1.41 -9.63 -0.67
N VAL A 46 -1.37 -9.38 0.63
CA VAL A 46 -1.80 -8.11 1.20
C VAL A 46 -0.62 -7.49 1.93
N PHE A 47 -0.36 -6.22 1.64
CA PHE A 47 0.68 -5.45 2.33
C PHE A 47 0.03 -4.33 3.11
N MET A 48 0.61 -3.97 4.23
CA MET A 48 0.18 -2.84 5.04
C MET A 48 1.37 -1.92 5.27
N TYR A 49 1.13 -0.61 5.15
CA TYR A 49 2.19 0.36 5.34
C TYR A 49 2.48 0.57 6.82
N ASP A 50 3.74 0.45 7.19
CA ASP A 50 4.22 0.74 8.53
C ASP A 50 4.97 2.08 8.48
N GLU A 51 4.33 3.13 8.95
CA GLU A 51 4.89 4.47 8.93
C GLU A 51 6.13 4.59 9.80
N GLU A 52 6.18 3.88 10.92
CA GLU A 52 7.33 3.93 11.82
C GLU A 52 8.58 3.35 11.18
N ALA A 53 8.43 2.27 10.43
CA ALA A 53 9.54 1.64 9.72
C ALA A 53 9.71 2.19 8.31
N ASN A 54 8.72 2.95 7.83
CA ASN A 54 8.69 3.54 6.49
C ASN A 54 8.79 2.49 5.38
N ILE A 55 8.13 1.36 5.59
CA ILE A 55 8.10 0.27 4.61
C ILE A 55 6.71 -0.37 4.53
N TRP A 56 6.46 -1.03 3.42
CA TRP A 56 5.27 -1.83 3.23
C TRP A 56 5.57 -3.26 3.67
N LYS A 57 4.85 -3.74 4.67
CA LYS A 57 5.04 -5.09 5.20
C LYS A 57 3.94 -6.01 4.73
N GLN A 58 4.32 -7.25 4.38
CA GLN A 58 3.35 -8.28 4.02
C GLN A 58 2.67 -8.81 5.26
N ILE A 59 1.36 -8.96 5.16
CA ILE A 59 0.55 -9.54 6.21
C ILE A 59 0.49 -11.06 6.09
#